data_9dcd9d652a75602247a79e61e5add85e
#
_entry.id   9dcd9d652a75602247a79e61e5add85e
#
_cell.length_a   1.000
_cell.length_b   1.000
_cell.length_c   1.000
_cell.angle_alpha   90.00
_cell.angle_beta   90.00
_cell.angle_gamma   90.00
#
_symmetry.space_group_name_H-M   'P 1'
#
loop_
_entity.id
_entity.type
_entity.pdbx_description
1 polymer ?
#
loop_
_entity_poly.entity_id
_entity_poly.type
_entity_poly.pdbx_seq_one_letter_code
_entity_poly.pdbx_strand_id
1 'polypeptide(L)'
;MVTTPAAEMNLDRIWQVLNEIQDPEIPVLSLVDLGIVRGVDLEGGSVTVRLAPTFAGCPALHVMQQAVRDRLHGLGFANVKVETVLDPPWTTDDLSPTAREKLRGFGLAPPRRPASEAALRLEDPVACPHCGSLETDLRNAFGSTACRTIRYCRSCQQPFEGFKPI
;
A
#
# COMPACT_ATOMS: atom_id res chain seq x y z
N MET A 1 -10.63 -37.55 -1.67
CA MET A 1 -11.17 -36.38 -0.93
C MET A 1 -10.29 -36.16 0.28
N VAL A 2 -9.31 -35.26 0.18
CA VAL A 2 -8.48 -34.86 1.33
C VAL A 2 -9.18 -33.66 1.97
N THR A 3 -9.92 -33.93 3.02
CA THR A 3 -10.44 -32.90 3.92
C THR A 3 -9.25 -32.34 4.68
N THR A 4 -8.73 -31.20 4.26
CA THR A 4 -7.79 -30.42 5.08
C THR A 4 -8.50 -30.10 6.40
N PRO A 5 -7.91 -30.43 7.54
CA PRO A 5 -8.57 -30.22 8.83
C PRO A 5 -8.75 -28.72 9.08
N ALA A 6 -9.94 -28.35 9.56
CA ALA A 6 -10.33 -27.01 9.99
C ALA A 6 -9.49 -26.46 11.17
N ALA A 7 -8.34 -27.00 11.44
CA ALA A 7 -7.61 -26.86 12.70
C ALA A 7 -6.57 -25.74 12.73
N GLU A 8 -6.37 -24.95 11.66
CA GLU A 8 -5.41 -23.84 11.71
C GLU A 8 -5.83 -22.61 10.90
N MET A 9 -7.13 -22.30 10.87
CA MET A 9 -7.59 -20.98 10.42
C MET A 9 -7.43 -19.99 11.56
N ASN A 10 -6.21 -19.54 11.78
CA ASN A 10 -5.86 -18.54 12.78
C ASN A 10 -5.61 -17.18 12.12
N LEU A 11 -5.56 -16.15 12.91
CA LEU A 11 -5.28 -14.78 12.47
C LEU A 11 -3.95 -14.69 11.69
N ASP A 12 -2.93 -15.43 12.09
CA ASP A 12 -1.61 -15.41 11.43
C ASP A 12 -1.71 -15.87 9.98
N ARG A 13 -2.50 -16.92 9.72
CA ARG A 13 -2.73 -17.39 8.36
C ARG A 13 -3.47 -16.37 7.49
N ILE A 14 -4.44 -15.67 8.07
CA ILE A 14 -5.14 -14.59 7.38
C ILE A 14 -4.17 -13.47 7.03
N TRP A 15 -3.33 -13.01 7.97
CA TRP A 15 -2.33 -12.00 7.73
C TRP A 15 -1.30 -12.40 6.66
N GLN A 16 -0.87 -13.66 6.63
CA GLN A 16 0.00 -14.20 5.58
C GLN A 16 -0.66 -14.06 4.20
N VAL A 17 -1.91 -14.46 4.07
CA VAL A 17 -2.65 -14.37 2.81
C VAL A 17 -2.87 -12.93 2.39
N LEU A 18 -3.20 -12.02 3.32
CA LEU A 18 -3.31 -10.59 3.03
C LEU A 18 -1.98 -10.00 2.54
N ASN A 19 -0.86 -10.50 3.06
CA ASN A 19 0.48 -10.08 2.62
C ASN A 19 0.88 -10.65 1.24
N GLU A 20 0.15 -11.62 0.70
CA GLU A 20 0.31 -12.11 -0.67
C GLU A 20 -0.50 -11.33 -1.70
N ILE A 21 -1.49 -10.54 -1.26
CA ILE A 21 -2.32 -9.73 -2.15
C ILE A 21 -1.57 -8.45 -2.48
N GLN A 22 -1.23 -8.29 -3.75
CA GLN A 22 -0.51 -7.12 -4.25
C GLN A 22 -1.47 -5.99 -4.64
N ASP A 23 -0.99 -4.76 -4.48
CA ASP A 23 -1.68 -3.59 -5.01
C ASP A 23 -1.67 -3.62 -6.55
N PRO A 24 -2.83 -3.45 -7.21
CA PRO A 24 -2.89 -3.53 -8.67
C PRO A 24 -2.15 -2.40 -9.41
N GLU A 25 -1.93 -1.26 -8.75
CA GLU A 25 -1.21 -0.11 -9.31
C GLU A 25 0.28 -0.14 -8.97
N ILE A 26 0.66 -0.81 -7.87
CA ILE A 26 2.05 -0.93 -7.40
C ILE A 26 2.33 -2.41 -7.07
N PRO A 27 2.49 -3.29 -8.07
CA PRO A 27 2.50 -4.74 -7.89
C PRO A 27 3.70 -5.30 -7.11
N VAL A 28 4.63 -4.46 -6.69
CA VAL A 28 5.74 -4.83 -5.79
C VAL A 28 5.36 -4.73 -4.32
N LEU A 29 4.23 -4.08 -4.00
CA LEU A 29 3.74 -3.91 -2.64
C LEU A 29 2.51 -4.79 -2.39
N SER A 30 2.50 -5.44 -1.25
CA SER A 30 1.30 -6.08 -0.71
C SER A 30 0.40 -5.04 -0.02
N LEU A 31 -0.86 -5.41 0.23
CA LEU A 31 -1.78 -4.60 1.02
C LEU A 31 -1.25 -4.34 2.45
N VAL A 32 -0.50 -5.32 2.98
CA VAL A 32 0.15 -5.21 4.29
C VAL A 32 1.37 -4.28 4.24
N ASP A 33 2.21 -4.38 3.20
CA ASP A 33 3.34 -3.48 2.97
C ASP A 33 2.90 -2.01 2.91
N LEU A 34 1.78 -1.76 2.22
CA LEU A 34 1.17 -0.44 2.11
C LEU A 34 0.59 0.08 3.44
N GLY A 35 0.38 -0.79 4.43
CA GLY A 35 -0.25 -0.40 5.68
C GLY A 35 -1.74 -0.07 5.56
N ILE A 36 -2.39 -0.50 4.47
CA ILE A 36 -3.84 -0.25 4.26
C ILE A 36 -4.72 -1.25 5.02
N VAL A 37 -4.18 -2.39 5.46
CA VAL A 37 -4.90 -3.32 6.33
C VAL A 37 -4.86 -2.81 7.77
N ARG A 38 -5.98 -2.27 8.25
CA ARG A 38 -6.11 -1.69 9.59
C ARG A 38 -6.43 -2.69 10.68
N GLY A 39 -6.99 -3.82 10.32
CA GLY A 39 -7.31 -4.87 11.29
C GLY A 39 -8.06 -6.02 10.65
N VAL A 40 -8.01 -7.13 11.36
CA VAL A 40 -8.67 -8.38 11.02
C VAL A 40 -9.32 -8.92 12.28
N ASP A 41 -10.62 -9.20 12.21
CA ASP A 41 -11.35 -9.88 13.26
C ASP A 41 -11.80 -11.26 12.76
N LEU A 42 -11.66 -12.25 13.62
CA LEU A 42 -12.10 -13.61 13.36
C LEU A 42 -13.05 -14.03 14.49
N GLU A 43 -14.33 -14.14 14.18
CA GLU A 43 -15.38 -14.51 15.14
C GLU A 43 -16.30 -15.56 14.54
N GLY A 44 -16.48 -16.69 15.24
CA GLY A 44 -17.43 -17.73 14.85
C GLY A 44 -17.27 -18.26 13.41
N GLY A 45 -16.03 -18.22 12.86
CA GLY A 45 -15.76 -18.61 11.46
C GLY A 45 -16.03 -17.52 10.42
N SER A 46 -16.43 -16.33 10.85
CA SER A 46 -16.58 -15.15 10.01
C SER A 46 -15.35 -14.27 10.12
N VAL A 47 -14.87 -13.73 9.00
CA VAL A 47 -13.70 -12.83 8.94
C VAL A 47 -14.16 -11.45 8.54
N THR A 48 -13.76 -10.44 9.30
CA THR A 48 -13.90 -9.03 8.94
C THR A 48 -12.52 -8.41 8.73
N VAL A 49 -12.27 -7.85 7.54
CA VAL A 49 -11.03 -7.14 7.21
C VAL A 49 -11.34 -5.67 7.02
N ARG A 50 -10.60 -4.80 7.72
CA ARG A 50 -10.72 -3.34 7.58
C ARG A 50 -9.58 -2.79 6.73
N LEU A 51 -9.93 -2.07 5.67
CA LEU A 51 -8.99 -1.43 4.74
C LEU A 51 -9.11 0.09 4.80
N ALA A 52 -7.99 0.79 4.97
CA ALA A 52 -7.88 2.23 4.83
C ALA A 52 -7.17 2.55 3.50
N PRO A 53 -7.85 3.08 2.49
CA PRO A 53 -7.21 3.40 1.22
C PRO A 53 -6.23 4.56 1.37
N THR A 54 -5.15 4.55 0.58
CA THR A 54 -4.17 5.64 0.52
C THR A 54 -4.76 6.96 0.01
N PHE A 55 -5.88 6.87 -0.67
CA PHE A 55 -6.63 8.00 -1.21
C PHE A 55 -8.13 7.66 -1.18
N ALA A 56 -8.96 8.54 -0.66
CA ALA A 56 -10.40 8.27 -0.46
C ALA A 56 -11.15 7.93 -1.77
N GLY A 57 -10.69 8.45 -2.91
CA GLY A 57 -11.22 8.18 -4.25
C GLY A 57 -10.42 7.15 -5.03
N CYS A 58 -9.66 6.25 -4.38
CA CYS A 58 -8.81 5.27 -5.07
C CYS A 58 -9.67 4.29 -5.90
N PRO A 59 -9.53 4.27 -7.24
CA PRO A 59 -10.28 3.34 -8.09
C PRO A 59 -9.88 1.88 -7.85
N ALA A 60 -8.65 1.63 -7.40
CA ALA A 60 -8.14 0.30 -7.10
C ALA A 60 -8.75 -0.32 -5.84
N LEU A 61 -9.37 0.48 -4.96
CA LEU A 61 -9.93 -0.02 -3.69
C LEU A 61 -10.91 -1.17 -3.89
N HIS A 62 -11.79 -1.05 -4.88
CA HIS A 62 -12.79 -2.08 -5.16
C HIS A 62 -12.13 -3.41 -5.60
N VAL A 63 -11.09 -3.32 -6.42
CA VAL A 63 -10.32 -4.48 -6.88
C VAL A 63 -9.62 -5.15 -5.69
N MET A 64 -9.01 -4.36 -4.81
CA MET A 64 -8.37 -4.88 -3.60
C MET A 64 -9.36 -5.55 -2.65
N GLN A 65 -10.53 -4.94 -2.43
CA GLN A 65 -11.59 -5.55 -1.61
C GLN A 65 -12.05 -6.88 -2.18
N GLN A 66 -12.22 -6.97 -3.50
CA GLN A 66 -12.61 -8.22 -4.16
C GLN A 66 -11.51 -9.28 -4.03
N ALA A 67 -10.25 -8.92 -4.25
CA ALA A 67 -9.12 -9.82 -4.07
C ALA A 67 -9.04 -10.40 -2.65
N VAL A 68 -9.30 -9.57 -1.63
CA VAL A 68 -9.35 -10.02 -0.23
C VAL A 68 -10.46 -11.05 -0.03
N ARG A 69 -11.68 -10.78 -0.54
CA ARG A 69 -12.80 -11.72 -0.44
C ARG A 69 -12.47 -13.05 -1.10
N ASP A 70 -11.98 -13.01 -2.34
CA ASP A 70 -11.70 -14.21 -3.13
C ASP A 70 -10.62 -15.08 -2.46
N ARG A 71 -9.57 -14.44 -1.95
CA ARG A 71 -8.48 -15.16 -1.27
C ARG A 71 -8.93 -15.80 0.04
N LEU A 72 -9.74 -15.12 0.83
CA LEU A 72 -10.26 -15.65 2.09
C LEU A 72 -11.33 -16.71 1.87
N HIS A 73 -12.20 -16.58 0.87
CA HIS A 73 -13.11 -17.64 0.44
C HIS A 73 -12.32 -18.87 -0.02
N GLY A 74 -11.21 -18.70 -0.75
CA GLY A 74 -10.32 -19.79 -1.14
C GLY A 74 -9.66 -20.53 0.02
N LEU A 75 -9.57 -19.90 1.20
CA LEU A 75 -9.15 -20.55 2.45
C LEU A 75 -10.28 -21.30 3.16
N GLY A 76 -11.52 -21.20 2.68
CA GLY A 76 -12.67 -21.88 3.24
C GLY A 76 -13.54 -21.04 4.19
N PHE A 77 -13.27 -19.73 4.33
CA PHE A 77 -14.16 -18.85 5.08
C PHE A 77 -15.45 -18.61 4.28
N ALA A 78 -16.59 -19.02 4.82
CA ALA A 78 -17.89 -18.81 4.17
C ALA A 78 -18.37 -17.36 4.25
N ASN A 79 -18.08 -16.70 5.37
CA ASN A 79 -18.50 -15.33 5.66
C ASN A 79 -17.28 -14.41 5.73
N VAL A 80 -17.10 -13.59 4.68
CA VAL A 80 -16.01 -12.61 4.59
C VAL A 80 -16.61 -11.22 4.39
N LYS A 81 -16.35 -10.33 5.34
CA LYS A 81 -16.70 -8.91 5.27
C LYS A 81 -15.45 -8.08 5.06
N VAL A 82 -15.48 -7.16 4.11
CA VAL A 82 -14.40 -6.19 3.89
C VAL A 82 -14.97 -4.80 4.02
N GLU A 83 -14.49 -4.06 4.99
CA GLU A 83 -14.94 -2.71 5.33
C GLU A 83 -13.90 -1.67 4.94
N THR A 84 -14.36 -0.50 4.53
CA THR A 84 -13.49 0.67 4.34
C THR A 84 -13.51 1.51 5.62
N VAL A 85 -12.32 1.86 6.10
CA VAL A 85 -12.11 2.71 7.28
C VAL A 85 -11.40 3.98 6.82
N LEU A 86 -11.96 5.13 7.15
CA LEU A 86 -11.41 6.43 6.81
C LEU A 86 -10.93 7.23 8.03
N ASP A 87 -11.14 6.70 9.23
CA ASP A 87 -10.70 7.31 10.49
C ASP A 87 -10.05 6.23 11.39
N PRO A 88 -8.77 6.38 11.76
CA PRO A 88 -7.85 7.41 11.26
C PRO A 88 -7.53 7.24 9.77
N PRO A 89 -7.29 8.33 9.03
CA PRO A 89 -6.93 8.24 7.63
C PRO A 89 -5.57 7.57 7.45
N TRP A 90 -5.35 6.99 6.26
CA TRP A 90 -4.04 6.49 5.89
C TRP A 90 -3.05 7.65 5.71
N THR A 91 -1.83 7.47 6.16
CA THR A 91 -0.72 8.40 5.94
C THR A 91 0.51 7.67 5.41
N THR A 92 1.47 8.41 4.86
CA THR A 92 2.72 7.82 4.37
C THR A 92 3.60 7.20 5.47
N ASP A 93 3.30 7.45 6.73
CA ASP A 93 3.97 6.80 7.86
C ASP A 93 3.49 5.35 8.06
N ASP A 94 2.34 5.00 7.51
CA ASP A 94 1.82 3.62 7.51
C ASP A 94 2.61 2.68 6.58
N LEU A 95 3.40 3.24 5.64
CA LEU A 95 4.29 2.45 4.79
C LEU A 95 5.37 1.76 5.62
N SER A 96 5.45 0.44 5.51
CA SER A 96 6.50 -0.32 6.17
C SER A 96 7.91 0.07 5.66
N PRO A 97 8.98 -0.12 6.45
CA PRO A 97 10.35 0.08 5.95
C PRO A 97 10.64 -0.74 4.69
N THR A 98 10.19 -1.99 4.66
CA THR A 98 10.31 -2.89 3.50
C THR A 98 9.57 -2.36 2.29
N ALA A 99 8.37 -1.78 2.48
CA ALA A 99 7.63 -1.15 1.39
C ALA A 99 8.41 -0.01 0.74
N ARG A 100 9.07 0.82 1.54
CA ARG A 100 9.88 1.94 1.04
C ARG A 100 11.08 1.46 0.22
N GLU A 101 11.71 0.35 0.60
CA GLU A 101 12.80 -0.27 -0.16
C GLU A 101 12.29 -0.88 -1.47
N LYS A 102 11.16 -1.59 -1.43
CA LYS A 102 10.50 -2.16 -2.62
C LYS A 102 10.12 -1.06 -3.62
N LEU A 103 9.55 0.07 -3.15
CA LEU A 103 9.24 1.23 -4.00
C LEU A 103 10.48 1.74 -4.72
N ARG A 104 11.59 1.94 -3.98
CA ARG A 104 12.84 2.42 -4.56
C ARG A 104 13.39 1.44 -5.60
N GLY A 105 13.39 0.14 -5.31
CA GLY A 105 13.80 -0.90 -6.25
C GLY A 105 12.92 -1.00 -7.50
N PHE A 106 11.65 -0.61 -7.39
CA PHE A 106 10.71 -0.53 -8.50
C PHE A 106 10.86 0.75 -9.35
N GLY A 107 11.71 1.70 -8.91
CA GLY A 107 11.91 2.98 -9.60
C GLY A 107 10.89 4.06 -9.22
N LEU A 108 10.12 3.83 -8.15
CA LEU A 108 9.19 4.79 -7.58
C LEU A 108 9.81 5.39 -6.32
N ALA A 109 10.04 6.70 -6.31
CA ALA A 109 10.63 7.35 -5.14
C ALA A 109 9.67 7.29 -3.95
N PRO A 110 10.07 6.69 -2.81
CA PRO A 110 9.25 6.69 -1.61
C PRO A 110 9.14 8.11 -1.05
N PRO A 111 8.04 8.44 -0.35
CA PRO A 111 7.89 9.73 0.31
C PRO A 111 8.95 9.88 1.41
N ARG A 112 9.44 11.12 1.62
CA ARG A 112 10.35 11.39 2.74
C ARG A 112 9.63 11.14 4.06
N ARG A 113 10.39 10.73 5.07
CA ARG A 113 9.93 10.86 6.45
C ARG A 113 10.29 12.28 6.92
N PRO A 114 9.34 13.03 7.48
CA PRO A 114 9.67 14.32 8.07
C PRO A 114 10.65 14.11 9.23
N ALA A 115 11.66 14.96 9.33
CA ALA A 115 12.56 14.96 10.48
C ALA A 115 11.93 15.56 11.74
N SER A 116 10.75 16.14 11.61
CA SER A 116 9.95 16.76 12.68
C SER A 116 8.47 16.66 12.33
N GLU A 117 7.58 17.08 13.21
CA GLU A 117 6.12 17.15 12.98
C GLU A 117 5.69 18.13 11.87
N ALA A 118 6.64 18.69 11.12
CA ALA A 118 6.35 19.55 9.99
C ALA A 118 5.69 18.72 8.87
N ALA A 119 4.54 19.20 8.41
CA ALA A 119 3.83 18.58 7.30
C ALA A 119 4.70 18.53 6.04
N LEU A 120 4.81 17.36 5.41
CA LEU A 120 5.46 17.20 4.13
C LEU A 120 4.68 17.95 3.06
N ARG A 121 5.40 18.71 2.24
CA ARG A 121 4.82 19.39 1.08
C ARG A 121 5.07 18.56 -0.17
N LEU A 122 4.15 18.69 -1.12
CA LEU A 122 4.27 17.99 -2.39
C LEU A 122 5.54 18.40 -3.17
N GLU A 123 5.97 19.65 -3.00
CA GLU A 123 7.15 20.23 -3.65
C GLU A 123 8.46 19.81 -3.00
N ASP A 124 8.42 19.27 -1.78
CA ASP A 124 9.65 18.85 -1.08
C ASP A 124 10.46 17.87 -1.95
N PRO A 125 11.77 18.05 -2.03
CA PRO A 125 12.60 17.15 -2.84
C PRO A 125 12.59 15.74 -2.26
N VAL A 126 12.50 14.73 -3.13
CA VAL A 126 12.64 13.32 -2.77
C VAL A 126 13.88 12.73 -3.44
N ALA A 127 14.50 11.73 -2.82
CA ALA A 127 15.66 11.08 -3.41
C ALA A 127 15.31 10.43 -4.75
N CYS A 128 16.11 10.71 -5.77
CA CYS A 128 15.98 10.07 -7.08
C CYS A 128 16.20 8.55 -6.94
N PRO A 129 15.31 7.70 -7.44
CA PRO A 129 15.46 6.25 -7.34
C PRO A 129 16.62 5.72 -8.21
N HIS A 130 17.09 6.50 -9.20
CA HIS A 130 18.16 6.10 -10.12
C HIS A 130 19.56 6.42 -9.58
N CYS A 131 19.75 7.60 -8.96
CA CYS A 131 21.08 8.06 -8.53
C CYS A 131 21.16 8.50 -7.07
N GLY A 132 20.05 8.53 -6.34
CA GLY A 132 20.00 8.93 -4.93
C GLY A 132 20.06 10.44 -4.67
N SER A 133 20.26 11.27 -5.69
CA SER A 133 20.36 12.74 -5.54
C SER A 133 19.04 13.34 -5.04
N LEU A 134 19.15 14.38 -4.20
CA LEU A 134 18.03 15.21 -3.76
C LEU A 134 17.77 16.43 -4.67
N GLU A 135 18.59 16.62 -5.71
CA GLU A 135 18.38 17.67 -6.71
C GLU A 135 17.23 17.30 -7.66
N THR A 136 16.04 17.27 -7.12
CA THR A 136 14.84 16.78 -7.82
C THR A 136 13.73 17.81 -7.76
N ASP A 137 13.05 17.99 -8.88
CA ASP A 137 11.93 18.92 -9.03
C ASP A 137 10.61 18.18 -9.25
N LEU A 138 9.53 18.69 -8.67
CA LEU A 138 8.17 18.30 -9.04
C LEU A 138 7.87 18.86 -10.43
N ARG A 139 7.46 18.01 -11.36
CA ARG A 139 7.02 18.40 -12.70
C ARG A 139 5.51 18.38 -12.85
N ASN A 140 4.86 17.39 -12.24
CA ASN A 140 3.42 17.29 -12.21
C ASN A 140 2.97 16.66 -10.89
N ALA A 141 1.92 17.22 -10.29
CA ALA A 141 1.28 16.70 -9.09
C ALA A 141 0.55 15.37 -9.33
N PHE A 142 0.30 15.00 -10.57
CA PHE A 142 -0.35 13.76 -10.96
C PHE A 142 0.56 12.95 -11.87
N GLY A 143 0.83 11.70 -11.48
CA GLY A 143 1.57 10.71 -12.25
C GLY A 143 0.63 9.76 -13.00
N SER A 144 1.05 8.53 -13.17
CA SER A 144 0.25 7.47 -13.81
C SER A 144 -1.00 7.11 -12.99
N THR A 145 -0.98 7.37 -11.69
CA THR A 145 -2.10 7.16 -10.77
C THR A 145 -2.26 8.36 -9.83
N ALA A 146 -3.40 8.45 -9.12
CA ALA A 146 -3.70 9.57 -8.23
C ALA A 146 -2.71 9.70 -7.05
N CYS A 147 -2.11 8.60 -6.59
CA CYS A 147 -1.14 8.54 -5.50
C CYS A 147 0.31 8.82 -5.94
N ARG A 148 0.56 9.12 -7.23
CA ARG A 148 1.91 9.37 -7.76
C ARG A 148 2.06 10.78 -8.29
N THR A 149 3.32 11.23 -8.35
CA THR A 149 3.76 12.50 -8.95
C THR A 149 4.75 12.22 -10.06
N ILE A 150 4.92 13.15 -11.00
CA ILE A 150 6.02 13.13 -11.97
C ILE A 150 7.09 14.11 -11.49
N ARG A 151 8.31 13.62 -11.43
CA ARG A 151 9.48 14.37 -10.97
C ARG A 151 10.64 14.27 -11.98
N TYR A 152 11.61 15.13 -11.84
CA TYR A 152 12.81 15.16 -12.66
C TYR A 152 14.04 15.33 -11.78
N CYS A 153 15.07 14.52 -12.01
CA CYS A 153 16.35 14.63 -11.35
C CYS A 153 17.31 15.49 -12.18
N ARG A 154 17.81 16.57 -11.61
CA ARG A 154 18.77 17.44 -12.29
C ARG A 154 20.16 16.83 -12.37
N SER A 155 20.53 15.96 -11.42
CA SER A 155 21.85 15.31 -11.41
C SER A 155 21.99 14.25 -12.52
N CYS A 156 21.08 13.27 -12.61
CA CYS A 156 21.18 12.22 -13.63
C CYS A 156 20.29 12.47 -14.85
N GLN A 157 19.55 13.58 -14.88
CA GLN A 157 18.71 14.02 -15.99
C GLN A 157 17.61 13.02 -16.38
N GLN A 158 17.11 12.23 -15.40
CA GLN A 158 16.07 11.26 -15.61
C GLN A 158 14.75 11.72 -15.00
N PRO A 159 13.61 11.57 -15.72
CA PRO A 159 12.30 11.64 -15.11
C PRO A 159 12.03 10.40 -14.27
N PHE A 160 11.23 10.53 -13.23
CA PHE A 160 10.78 9.43 -12.40
C PHE A 160 9.44 9.76 -11.75
N GLU A 161 8.76 8.74 -11.25
CA GLU A 161 7.58 8.94 -10.43
C GLU A 161 7.93 8.89 -8.94
N GLY A 162 7.22 9.68 -8.15
CA GLY A 162 7.32 9.67 -6.70
C GLY A 162 5.96 9.37 -6.07
N PHE A 163 5.96 8.66 -4.96
CA PHE A 163 4.77 8.47 -4.14
C PHE A 163 4.42 9.78 -3.43
N LYS A 164 3.14 10.19 -3.47
CA LYS A 164 2.70 11.44 -2.82
C LYS A 164 2.85 11.35 -1.30
N PRO A 165 3.33 12.41 -0.63
CA PRO A 165 3.16 12.55 0.80
C PRO A 165 1.68 12.83 1.11
N ILE A 166 1.12 12.08 2.05
CA ILE A 166 -0.27 12.21 2.53
C ILE A 166 -0.25 12.13 4.04
#